data_8ac8ee6d45baf9de5398e83d3ec3903e
#
_entry.id   8ac8ee6d45baf9de5398e83d3ec3903e
#
_cell.length_a   1.000
_cell.length_b   1.000
_cell.length_c   1.000
_cell.angle_alpha   90.00
_cell.angle_beta   90.00
_cell.angle_gamma   90.00
#
_symmetry.space_group_name_H-M   'P 1'
#
loop_
_entity.id
_entity.type
_entity.pdbx_description
1 polymer ?
#
loop_
_entity_poly.entity_id
_entity_poly.type
_entity_poly.pdbx_seq_one_letter_code
_entity_poly.pdbx_strand_id
1 'polypeptide(L)'
;MLVAFSVAPSGSSDTSRENPEGSVHDAVAAAVAVVRESGLPNHTDSMFTTIEGEWDEVMAVIKNATEAVGRYGSRVSLVLKADIRPGRTGELTGKLDRLEAALAEQEQFEGHS
;
A
#
# COMPACT_ATOMS: atom_id res chain seq x y z
N MET A 1 7.72 0.53 -11.21
CA MET A 1 8.20 0.39 -9.82
C MET A 1 7.05 -0.01 -8.92
N LEU A 2 7.29 -0.91 -8.00
CA LEU A 2 6.34 -1.26 -6.95
C LEU A 2 6.74 -0.56 -5.66
N VAL A 3 5.77 0.02 -4.97
CA VAL A 3 5.99 0.58 -3.63
C VAL A 3 4.94 0.05 -2.68
N ALA A 4 5.38 -0.59 -1.61
CA ALA A 4 4.51 -0.98 -0.51
C ALA A 4 4.69 0.04 0.61
N PHE A 5 3.60 0.60 1.11
CA PHE A 5 3.69 1.58 2.18
C PHE A 5 2.62 1.36 3.25
N SER A 6 2.93 1.85 4.44
CA SER A 6 2.01 1.89 5.57
C SER A 6 2.12 3.27 6.20
N VAL A 7 0.99 3.88 6.47
CA VAL A 7 0.93 5.21 7.08
C VAL A 7 -0.05 5.18 8.24
N ALA A 8 0.35 5.73 9.37
CA ALA A 8 -0.47 5.72 10.58
C ALA A 8 -0.35 7.04 11.34
N PRO A 9 -1.47 7.56 11.84
CA PRO A 9 -1.45 8.73 12.70
C PRO A 9 -1.03 8.37 14.11
N SER A 10 -0.41 9.30 14.81
CA SER A 10 -0.14 9.21 16.24
C SER A 10 -0.27 10.60 16.86
N GLY A 11 -0.35 10.65 18.19
CA GLY A 11 -0.61 11.89 18.89
C GLY A 11 -2.05 12.30 18.81
N SER A 12 -2.34 13.51 19.23
CA SER A 12 -3.70 14.04 19.35
C SER A 12 -4.03 15.04 18.24
N SER A 13 -5.23 14.96 17.72
CA SER A 13 -5.84 15.96 16.85
C SER A 13 -7.28 16.20 17.34
N ASP A 14 -7.94 17.22 16.82
CA ASP A 14 -9.35 17.46 17.18
C ASP A 14 -10.21 16.25 16.75
N THR A 15 -9.94 15.69 15.58
CA THR A 15 -10.66 14.52 15.08
C THR A 15 -10.45 13.30 15.99
N SER A 16 -9.21 13.06 16.43
CA SER A 16 -8.92 11.92 17.30
C SER A 16 -9.49 12.07 18.71
N ARG A 17 -9.63 13.31 19.20
CA ARG A 17 -10.27 13.56 20.49
C ARG A 17 -11.77 13.32 20.45
N GLU A 18 -12.42 13.66 19.33
CA GLU A 18 -13.85 13.46 19.15
C GLU A 18 -14.21 11.98 18.99
N ASN A 19 -13.35 11.21 18.32
CA ASN A 19 -13.61 9.79 18.07
C ASN A 19 -12.29 8.99 18.06
N PRO A 20 -11.73 8.70 19.25
CA PRO A 20 -10.43 8.04 19.34
C PRO A 20 -10.38 6.65 18.68
N GLU A 21 -11.45 5.88 18.77
CA GLU A 21 -11.50 4.53 18.19
C GLU A 21 -11.72 4.55 16.69
N GLY A 22 -12.55 5.47 16.22
CA GLY A 22 -12.85 5.62 14.79
C GLY A 22 -11.75 6.30 14.01
N SER A 23 -10.88 7.11 14.67
CA SER A 23 -9.89 7.92 13.97
C SER A 23 -8.85 7.08 13.20
N VAL A 24 -8.46 5.91 13.71
CA VAL A 24 -7.50 5.03 13.04
C VAL A 24 -8.13 4.43 11.77
N HIS A 25 -9.35 3.93 11.87
CA HIS A 25 -10.06 3.38 10.71
C HIS A 25 -10.32 4.47 9.66
N ASP A 26 -10.71 5.66 10.11
CA ASP A 26 -10.96 6.79 9.22
C ASP A 26 -9.67 7.24 8.52
N ALA A 27 -8.54 7.24 9.23
CA ALA A 27 -7.25 7.57 8.66
C ALA A 27 -6.83 6.57 7.57
N VAL A 28 -6.99 5.28 7.85
CA VAL A 28 -6.68 4.24 6.87
C VAL A 28 -7.59 4.36 5.65
N ALA A 29 -8.89 4.59 5.87
CA ALA A 29 -9.84 4.79 4.78
C ALA A 29 -9.48 6.01 3.92
N ALA A 30 -9.05 7.11 4.55
CA ALA A 30 -8.64 8.31 3.84
C ALA A 30 -7.42 8.05 2.95
N ALA A 31 -6.42 7.33 3.46
CA ALA A 31 -5.23 6.97 2.70
C ALA A 31 -5.57 6.05 1.52
N VAL A 32 -6.38 5.03 1.74
CA VAL A 32 -6.80 4.09 0.69
C VAL A 32 -7.62 4.79 -0.38
N ALA A 33 -8.50 5.73 0.01
CA ALA A 33 -9.27 6.52 -0.94
C ALA A 33 -8.37 7.31 -1.90
N VAL A 34 -7.32 7.95 -1.38
CA VAL A 34 -6.35 8.67 -2.20
C VAL A 34 -5.68 7.73 -3.22
N VAL A 35 -5.28 6.55 -2.76
CA VAL A 35 -4.64 5.55 -3.64
C VAL A 35 -5.58 5.12 -4.75
N ARG A 36 -6.83 4.79 -4.42
CA ARG A 36 -7.82 4.34 -5.41
C ARG A 36 -8.18 5.44 -6.41
N GLU A 37 -8.28 6.67 -5.95
CA GLU A 37 -8.57 7.82 -6.83
C GLU A 37 -7.44 8.10 -7.82
N SER A 38 -6.22 7.67 -7.52
CA SER A 38 -5.08 7.88 -8.40
C SER A 38 -5.19 7.15 -9.74
N GLY A 39 -5.97 6.06 -9.78
CA GLY A 39 -6.08 5.21 -10.96
C GLY A 39 -4.87 4.31 -11.19
N LEU A 40 -3.83 4.37 -10.38
CA LEU A 40 -2.69 3.48 -10.50
C LEU A 40 -3.04 2.08 -10.02
N PRO A 41 -2.45 1.02 -10.59
CA PRO A 41 -2.61 -0.33 -10.08
C PRO A 41 -2.24 -0.39 -8.60
N ASN A 42 -3.11 -0.97 -7.78
CA ASN A 42 -2.90 -1.00 -6.34
C ASN A 42 -3.57 -2.19 -5.69
N HIS A 43 -3.07 -2.55 -4.51
CA HIS A 43 -3.64 -3.61 -3.68
C HIS A 43 -3.42 -3.24 -2.21
N THR A 44 -4.47 -3.39 -1.42
CA THR A 44 -4.41 -3.15 0.03
C THR A 44 -4.69 -4.44 0.77
N ASP A 45 -3.80 -4.80 1.69
CA ASP A 45 -4.02 -5.89 2.63
C ASP A 45 -4.01 -5.36 4.07
N SER A 46 -3.98 -6.26 5.04
CA SER A 46 -4.06 -5.88 6.46
C SER A 46 -2.81 -5.13 6.97
N MET A 47 -1.71 -5.16 6.24
CA MET A 47 -0.44 -4.58 6.68
C MET A 47 0.00 -3.40 5.82
N PHE A 48 -0.15 -3.50 4.51
CA PHE A 48 0.40 -2.54 3.55
C PHE A 48 -0.53 -2.28 2.39
N THR A 49 -0.36 -1.12 1.77
CA THR A 49 -0.90 -0.81 0.45
C THR A 49 0.25 -0.82 -0.54
N THR A 50 0.09 -1.54 -1.64
CA THR A 50 1.09 -1.63 -2.71
C THR A 50 0.58 -0.91 -3.94
N ILE A 51 1.43 -0.06 -4.54
CA ILE A 51 1.11 0.73 -5.73
C ILE A 51 2.16 0.46 -6.79
N GLU A 52 1.72 0.41 -8.04
CA GLU A 52 2.63 0.33 -9.18
C GLU A 52 2.53 1.58 -10.04
N GLY A 53 3.68 2.11 -10.46
CA GLY A 53 3.75 3.26 -11.35
C GLY A 53 5.17 3.79 -11.48
N GLU A 54 5.29 4.94 -12.14
CA GLU A 54 6.56 5.65 -12.23
C GLU A 54 6.84 6.40 -10.93
N TRP A 55 8.10 6.72 -10.69
CA TRP A 55 8.56 7.35 -9.45
C TRP A 55 7.72 8.56 -9.05
N ASP A 56 7.59 9.52 -9.97
CA ASP A 56 6.91 10.78 -9.64
C ASP A 56 5.42 10.56 -9.37
N GLU A 57 4.77 9.67 -10.12
CA GLU A 57 3.36 9.35 -9.93
C GLU A 57 3.10 8.69 -8.58
N VAL A 58 3.87 7.66 -8.26
CA VAL A 58 3.71 6.90 -7.02
C VAL A 58 4.02 7.77 -5.81
N MET A 59 5.10 8.52 -5.86
CA MET A 59 5.51 9.36 -4.73
C MET A 59 4.51 10.50 -4.49
N ALA A 60 3.90 11.04 -5.54
CA ALA A 60 2.83 12.03 -5.39
C ALA A 60 1.60 11.44 -4.68
N VAL A 61 1.22 10.21 -5.02
CA VAL A 61 0.10 9.51 -4.37
C VAL A 61 0.40 9.27 -2.90
N ILE A 62 1.61 8.79 -2.58
CA ILE A 62 2.01 8.53 -1.20
C ILE A 62 2.04 9.83 -0.38
N LYS A 63 2.53 10.91 -0.97
CA LYS A 63 2.50 12.22 -0.32
C LYS A 63 1.07 12.63 0.02
N ASN A 64 0.16 12.54 -0.93
CA ASN A 64 -1.23 12.91 -0.73
C ASN A 64 -1.92 12.03 0.31
N ALA A 65 -1.64 10.72 0.29
CA ALA A 65 -2.16 9.79 1.29
C ALA A 65 -1.64 10.13 2.69
N THR A 66 -0.37 10.47 2.80
CA THR A 66 0.26 10.87 4.08
C THR A 66 -0.37 12.16 4.62
N GLU A 67 -0.60 13.13 3.74
CA GLU A 67 -1.27 14.38 4.14
C GLU A 67 -2.70 14.15 4.59
N ALA A 68 -3.43 13.25 3.93
CA ALA A 68 -4.80 12.89 4.32
C ALA A 68 -4.83 12.27 5.73
N VAL A 69 -3.86 11.43 6.06
CA VAL A 69 -3.74 10.82 7.39
C VAL A 69 -3.36 11.85 8.44
N GLY A 70 -2.63 12.89 8.05
CA GLY A 70 -2.19 13.95 8.96
C GLY A 70 -3.32 14.70 9.68
N ARG A 71 -4.56 14.59 9.19
CA ARG A 71 -5.74 15.18 9.85
C ARG A 71 -6.11 14.45 11.14
N TYR A 72 -5.63 13.23 11.33
CA TYR A 72 -6.06 12.33 12.39
C TYR A 72 -5.06 12.20 13.53
N GLY A 73 -3.98 12.95 13.49
CA GLY A 73 -2.99 12.95 14.56
C GLY A 73 -2.01 14.10 14.42
N SER A 74 -1.25 14.38 15.47
CA SER A 74 -0.21 15.41 15.45
C SER A 74 1.09 14.92 14.81
N ARG A 75 1.21 13.61 14.61
CA ARG A 75 2.35 12.97 13.94
C ARG A 75 1.84 11.91 12.98
N VAL A 76 2.60 11.70 11.91
CA VAL A 76 2.34 10.62 10.96
C VAL A 76 3.60 9.79 10.82
N SER A 77 3.46 8.49 10.97
CA SER A 77 4.53 7.53 10.72
C SER A 77 4.31 6.93 9.34
N LEU A 78 5.30 7.07 8.47
CA LEU A 78 5.27 6.52 7.12
C LEU A 78 6.42 5.53 6.98
N VAL A 79 6.07 4.30 6.58
CA VAL A 79 7.06 3.27 6.22
C VAL A 79 6.80 2.90 4.78
N LEU A 80 7.84 2.88 3.96
CA LEU A 80 7.71 2.45 2.58
C LEU A 80 8.90 1.61 2.16
N LYS A 81 8.63 0.69 1.24
CA LYS A 81 9.63 -0.12 0.58
C LYS A 81 9.37 -0.06 -0.92
N ALA A 82 10.38 0.33 -1.68
CA ALA A 82 10.29 0.41 -3.13
C ALA A 82 11.09 -0.70 -3.79
N ASP A 83 10.48 -1.34 -4.78
CA ASP A 83 11.14 -2.31 -5.65
C ASP A 83 11.23 -1.68 -7.03
N ILE A 84 12.44 -1.28 -7.41
CA ILE A 84 12.68 -0.50 -8.63
C ILE A 84 13.33 -1.39 -9.67
N ARG A 85 12.56 -1.69 -10.74
CA ARG A 85 13.04 -2.48 -11.86
C ARG A 85 12.79 -1.70 -13.15
N PRO A 86 13.77 -0.92 -13.61
CA PRO A 86 13.61 -0.11 -14.82
C PRO A 86 13.15 -0.95 -16.02
N GLY A 87 12.18 -0.42 -16.77
CA GLY A 87 11.64 -1.08 -17.94
C GLY A 87 10.65 -2.20 -17.67
N ARG A 88 10.33 -2.48 -16.41
CA ARG A 88 9.34 -3.49 -16.04
C ARG A 88 8.02 -2.85 -15.64
N THR A 89 6.92 -3.43 -16.14
CA THR A 89 5.56 -3.05 -15.80
C THR A 89 4.76 -4.31 -15.47
N GLY A 90 3.57 -4.15 -14.90
CA GLY A 90 2.73 -5.29 -14.52
C GLY A 90 3.27 -6.09 -13.36
N GLU A 91 4.16 -5.52 -12.55
CA GLU A 91 4.83 -6.22 -11.46
C GLU A 91 3.91 -6.51 -10.27
N LEU A 92 2.83 -5.74 -10.10
CA LEU A 92 1.90 -5.93 -8.98
C LEU A 92 1.30 -7.33 -8.97
N THR A 93 0.92 -7.84 -10.13
CA THR A 93 0.39 -9.20 -10.29
C THR A 93 1.44 -10.19 -10.78
N GLY A 94 2.43 -9.71 -11.53
CA GLY A 94 3.47 -10.55 -12.13
C GLY A 94 4.24 -11.39 -11.10
N LYS A 95 4.60 -10.81 -9.97
CA LYS A 95 5.30 -11.53 -8.90
C LYS A 95 4.45 -12.65 -8.31
N LEU A 96 3.18 -12.39 -8.08
CA LEU A 96 2.23 -13.38 -7.57
C LEU A 96 1.98 -14.48 -8.59
N ASP A 97 1.83 -14.12 -9.86
CA ASP A 97 1.63 -15.09 -10.94
C ASP A 97 2.84 -16.03 -11.07
N ARG A 98 4.05 -15.49 -10.98
CA ARG A 98 5.27 -16.29 -11.01
C ARG A 98 5.39 -17.24 -9.82
N LEU A 99 5.00 -16.75 -8.64
CA LEU A 99 5.00 -17.56 -7.43
C LEU A 99 3.99 -18.70 -7.53
N GLU A 100 2.79 -18.42 -7.98
CA GLU A 100 1.75 -19.43 -8.15
C GLU A 100 2.14 -20.48 -9.19
N ALA A 101 2.76 -20.06 -10.29
CA ALA A 101 3.28 -20.98 -11.29
C ALA A 101 4.35 -21.91 -10.71
N ALA A 102 5.27 -21.38 -9.91
CA ALA A 102 6.31 -22.16 -9.25
C ALA A 102 5.70 -23.16 -8.25
N LEU A 103 4.69 -22.74 -7.48
CA LEU A 103 3.99 -23.62 -6.55
C LEU A 103 3.24 -24.74 -7.29
N ALA A 104 2.59 -24.43 -8.40
CA ALA A 104 1.90 -25.42 -9.21
C ALA A 104 2.89 -26.46 -9.78
N GLU A 105 4.07 -26.04 -10.24
CA GLU A 105 5.12 -26.95 -10.69
C GLU A 105 5.59 -27.89 -9.57
N GLN A 106 5.76 -27.36 -8.35
CA GLN A 106 6.13 -28.18 -7.20
C GLN A 106 5.05 -29.21 -6.86
N GLU A 107 3.79 -28.82 -6.88
CA GLU A 107 2.68 -29.72 -6.63
C GLU A 107 2.62 -30.85 -7.66
N GLN A 108 2.83 -30.55 -8.94
CA GLN A 108 2.87 -31.56 -10.00
C GLN A 108 4.04 -32.53 -9.80
N PHE A 109 5.20 -32.02 -9.42
CA PHE A 109 6.36 -32.85 -9.15
C PHE A 109 6.13 -33.79 -7.97
N GLU A 110 5.57 -33.30 -6.87
CA GLU A 110 5.26 -34.09 -5.68
C GLU A 110 4.17 -35.12 -5.97
N GLY A 111 3.21 -34.78 -6.81
CA GLY A 111 2.12 -35.67 -7.19
C GLY A 111 2.56 -36.86 -8.03
N HIS A 112 3.77 -36.85 -8.56
CA HIS A 112 4.32 -37.96 -9.37
C HIS A 112 5.25 -38.88 -8.58
N SER A 113 5.47 -38.59 -7.34
CA SER A 113 6.36 -39.42 -6.48
C SER A 113 5.68 -40.62 -5.88
#